data_ac3254786ba65630e4ba2e2219277a06
#
_entry.id   ac3254786ba65630e4ba2e2219277a06
#
_cell.length_a   1.000
_cell.length_b   1.000
_cell.length_c   1.000
_cell.angle_alpha   90.00
_cell.angle_beta   90.00
_cell.angle_gamma   90.00
#
_symmetry.space_group_name_H-M   'P 1'
#
loop_
_entity.id
_entity.type
_entity.pdbx_description
1 polymer ?
#
loop_
_entity_poly.entity_id
_entity_poly.type
_entity_poly.pdbx_seq_one_letter_code
_entity_poly.pdbx_strand_id
1 'polypeptide(L)'
;MKLHAFILALIVAIPAFAMDTPKPEPKEPKDPALEQARDAISKQDWTGAQKILREAVARNPQDAGYHNLFAYSMRKGPNPAMDLVFRHYNEALRIDPKMRAAHEYIGEAYLMSGNVPKAREHLAQLDRLCTFGCEEYTKLKQELAVYEQQHAKK
;
A
#
# COMPACT_ATOMS: atom_id res chain seq x y z
N MET A 1 -16.82 84.21 -6.80
CA MET A 1 -16.99 83.16 -5.76
C MET A 1 -16.58 81.80 -6.40
N LYS A 2 -15.42 81.24 -6.08
CA LYS A 2 -14.94 79.96 -6.62
C LYS A 2 -15.09 78.93 -5.53
N LEU A 3 -16.01 77.95 -5.73
CA LEU A 3 -16.24 76.82 -4.84
C LEU A 3 -15.18 75.78 -5.14
N HIS A 4 -14.30 75.48 -4.17
CA HIS A 4 -13.37 74.36 -4.26
C HIS A 4 -14.03 73.13 -3.62
N ALA A 5 -14.36 72.12 -4.45
CA ALA A 5 -14.83 70.84 -3.97
C ALA A 5 -13.63 70.01 -3.55
N PHE A 6 -13.49 69.72 -2.25
CA PHE A 6 -12.53 68.75 -1.72
C PHE A 6 -13.05 67.35 -1.92
N ILE A 7 -12.43 66.56 -2.80
CA ILE A 7 -12.70 65.13 -2.94
C ILE A 7 -11.87 64.40 -1.90
N LEU A 8 -12.53 63.88 -0.87
CA LEU A 8 -11.90 63.03 0.16
C LEU A 8 -11.77 61.62 -0.41
N ALA A 9 -10.56 61.20 -0.81
CA ALA A 9 -10.29 59.84 -1.24
C ALA A 9 -10.20 58.91 -0.01
N LEU A 10 -11.21 58.04 0.13
CA LEU A 10 -11.24 57.00 1.17
C LEU A 10 -10.34 55.84 0.72
N ILE A 11 -9.14 55.74 1.30
CA ILE A 11 -8.27 54.61 1.08
C ILE A 11 -8.76 53.44 1.93
N VAL A 12 -9.43 52.48 1.31
CA VAL A 12 -9.80 51.22 1.94
C VAL A 12 -8.53 50.30 1.95
N ALA A 13 -7.91 50.13 3.10
CA ALA A 13 -6.86 49.19 3.28
C ALA A 13 -7.46 47.76 3.32
N ILE A 14 -7.22 46.98 2.28
CA ILE A 14 -7.56 45.53 2.24
C ILE A 14 -6.51 44.79 3.04
N PRO A 15 -6.88 44.06 4.10
CA PRO A 15 -5.91 43.20 4.78
C PRO A 15 -5.46 42.08 3.81
N ALA A 16 -4.15 42.03 3.53
CA ALA A 16 -3.55 40.93 2.81
C ALA A 16 -3.64 39.70 3.73
N PHE A 17 -4.57 38.81 3.46
CA PHE A 17 -4.51 37.44 4.01
C PHE A 17 -3.28 36.78 3.43
N ALA A 18 -2.23 36.68 4.24
CA ALA A 18 -1.11 35.80 3.94
C ALA A 18 -1.67 34.38 3.86
N MET A 19 -1.80 33.83 2.63
CA MET A 19 -2.03 32.42 2.43
C MET A 19 -0.78 31.69 2.98
N ASP A 20 -0.93 31.11 4.17
CA ASP A 20 0.04 30.17 4.73
C ASP A 20 0.10 28.97 3.75
N THR A 21 1.08 29.01 2.84
CA THR A 21 1.39 27.84 2.01
C THR A 21 1.88 26.75 2.95
N PRO A 22 1.21 25.57 3.00
CA PRO A 22 1.67 24.48 3.84
C PRO A 22 3.12 24.16 3.50
N LYS A 23 4.02 24.27 4.51
CA LYS A 23 5.41 23.87 4.35
C LYS A 23 5.41 22.41 3.93
N PRO A 24 6.10 22.02 2.83
CA PRO A 24 6.16 20.63 2.43
C PRO A 24 6.72 19.82 3.60
N GLU A 25 5.93 18.84 4.06
CA GLU A 25 6.38 17.91 5.09
C GLU A 25 7.68 17.25 4.63
N PRO A 26 8.68 17.10 5.50
CA PRO A 26 9.89 16.37 5.17
C PRO A 26 9.46 14.96 4.75
N LYS A 27 9.80 14.56 3.52
CA LYS A 27 9.61 13.16 3.10
C LYS A 27 10.38 12.29 4.10
N GLU A 28 9.67 11.38 4.78
CA GLU A 28 10.33 10.43 5.65
C GLU A 28 11.48 9.75 4.90
N PRO A 29 12.64 9.57 5.58
CA PRO A 29 13.77 8.91 4.95
C PRO A 29 13.31 7.56 4.41
N LYS A 30 13.50 7.34 3.12
CA LYS A 30 13.17 6.04 2.51
C LYS A 30 13.99 4.97 3.21
N ASP A 31 13.31 3.90 3.65
CA ASP A 31 13.99 2.77 4.27
C ASP A 31 14.87 2.04 3.24
N PRO A 32 16.21 2.02 3.43
CA PRO A 32 17.11 1.43 2.44
C PRO A 32 16.88 -0.05 2.19
N ALA A 33 16.43 -0.81 3.20
CA ALA A 33 16.16 -2.22 3.05
C ALA A 33 14.91 -2.49 2.20
N LEU A 34 13.85 -1.68 2.39
CA LEU A 34 12.67 -1.75 1.53
C LEU A 34 12.98 -1.36 0.09
N GLU A 35 13.78 -0.32 -0.14
CA GLU A 35 14.17 0.10 -1.49
C GLU A 35 15.00 -0.99 -2.20
N GLN A 36 16.00 -1.56 -1.52
CA GLN A 36 16.82 -2.65 -2.05
C GLN A 36 15.98 -3.91 -2.33
N ALA A 37 15.06 -4.25 -1.43
CA ALA A 37 14.17 -5.38 -1.63
C ALA A 37 13.22 -5.16 -2.82
N ARG A 38 12.66 -3.96 -2.99
CA ARG A 38 11.82 -3.60 -4.14
C ARG A 38 12.60 -3.66 -5.45
N ASP A 39 13.85 -3.21 -5.46
CA ASP A 39 14.73 -3.30 -6.63
C ASP A 39 15.00 -4.77 -7.00
N ALA A 40 15.34 -5.62 -6.04
CA ALA A 40 15.51 -7.06 -6.26
C ALA A 40 14.21 -7.71 -6.79
N ILE A 41 13.04 -7.38 -6.20
CA ILE A 41 11.73 -7.85 -6.65
C ILE A 41 11.46 -7.43 -8.10
N SER A 42 11.74 -6.18 -8.46
CA SER A 42 11.53 -5.67 -9.82
C SER A 42 12.37 -6.41 -10.87
N LYS A 43 13.53 -6.92 -10.48
CA LYS A 43 14.43 -7.75 -11.27
C LYS A 43 14.10 -9.25 -11.18
N GLN A 44 13.05 -9.62 -10.47
CA GLN A 44 12.66 -11.00 -10.16
C GLN A 44 13.77 -11.80 -9.44
N ASP A 45 14.68 -11.11 -8.76
CA ASP A 45 15.66 -11.74 -7.87
C ASP A 45 14.98 -12.05 -6.52
N TRP A 46 14.17 -13.11 -6.53
CA TRP A 46 13.41 -13.54 -5.35
C TRP A 46 14.32 -13.94 -4.20
N THR A 47 15.44 -14.57 -4.50
CA THR A 47 16.42 -15.03 -3.50
C THR A 47 17.13 -13.85 -2.85
N GLY A 48 17.57 -12.86 -3.64
CA GLY A 48 18.15 -11.62 -3.15
C GLY A 48 17.18 -10.83 -2.29
N ALA A 49 15.94 -10.68 -2.74
CA ALA A 49 14.88 -10.01 -1.98
C ALA A 49 14.62 -10.71 -0.63
N GLN A 50 14.51 -12.05 -0.62
CA GLN A 50 14.31 -12.83 0.61
C GLN A 50 15.49 -12.71 1.58
N LYS A 51 16.72 -12.64 1.10
CA LYS A 51 17.90 -12.43 1.95
C LYS A 51 17.83 -11.07 2.65
N ILE A 52 17.63 -10.00 1.88
CA ILE A 52 17.52 -8.64 2.41
C ILE A 52 16.40 -8.55 3.45
N LEU A 53 15.22 -9.07 3.12
CA LEU A 53 14.04 -8.97 3.97
C LEU A 53 14.12 -9.83 5.22
N ARG A 54 14.76 -10.98 5.18
CA ARG A 54 15.05 -11.80 6.37
C ARG A 54 15.88 -11.03 7.38
N GLU A 55 16.94 -10.36 6.91
CA GLU A 55 17.80 -9.54 7.76
C GLU A 55 17.06 -8.30 8.29
N ALA A 56 16.21 -7.68 7.46
CA ALA A 56 15.40 -6.54 7.86
C ALA A 56 14.37 -6.91 8.94
N VAL A 57 13.64 -8.00 8.78
CA VAL A 57 12.70 -8.54 9.79
C VAL A 57 13.42 -8.89 11.09
N ALA A 58 14.64 -9.45 11.02
CA ALA A 58 15.41 -9.77 12.23
C ALA A 58 15.82 -8.51 13.00
N ARG A 59 16.10 -7.40 12.33
CA ARG A 59 16.44 -6.11 12.96
C ARG A 59 15.24 -5.35 13.47
N ASN A 60 14.13 -5.37 12.73
CA ASN A 60 12.89 -4.69 13.11
C ASN A 60 11.68 -5.58 12.82
N PRO A 61 11.31 -6.47 13.75
CA PRO A 61 10.20 -7.40 13.56
C PRO A 61 8.81 -6.73 13.65
N GLN A 62 8.73 -5.43 13.92
CA GLN A 62 7.48 -4.68 13.99
C GLN A 62 7.25 -3.81 12.74
N ASP A 63 7.96 -4.06 11.66
CA ASP A 63 7.74 -3.38 10.39
C ASP A 63 6.82 -4.22 9.47
N ALA A 64 5.61 -3.73 9.24
CA ALA A 64 4.63 -4.40 8.39
C ALA A 64 5.10 -4.52 6.93
N GLY A 65 5.84 -3.53 6.42
CA GLY A 65 6.38 -3.51 5.07
C GLY A 65 7.39 -4.64 4.83
N TYR A 66 8.28 -4.89 5.81
CA TYR A 66 9.23 -6.00 5.73
C TYR A 66 8.52 -7.35 5.65
N HIS A 67 7.56 -7.59 6.53
CA HIS A 67 6.79 -8.83 6.52
C HIS A 67 6.00 -9.00 5.22
N ASN A 68 5.34 -7.95 4.73
CA ASN A 68 4.57 -7.99 3.50
C ASN A 68 5.45 -8.32 2.29
N LEU A 69 6.58 -7.62 2.09
CA LEU A 69 7.48 -7.87 0.97
C LEU A 69 8.21 -9.22 1.10
N PHE A 70 8.50 -9.66 2.32
CA PHE A 70 9.11 -10.99 2.53
C PHE A 70 8.15 -12.10 2.11
N ALA A 71 6.89 -12.05 2.55
CA ALA A 71 5.85 -12.98 2.10
C ALA A 71 5.67 -12.94 0.58
N TYR A 72 5.62 -11.74 -0.01
CA TYR A 72 5.50 -11.56 -1.46
C TYR A 72 6.65 -12.24 -2.21
N SER A 73 7.90 -11.99 -1.80
CA SER A 73 9.08 -12.57 -2.45
C SER A 73 9.14 -14.10 -2.32
N MET A 74 8.68 -14.66 -1.18
CA MET A 74 8.55 -16.10 -1.01
C MET A 74 7.47 -16.69 -1.91
N ARG A 75 6.28 -16.05 -1.97
CA ARG A 75 5.15 -16.50 -2.78
C ARG A 75 5.46 -16.49 -4.28
N LYS A 76 6.18 -15.46 -4.76
CA LYS A 76 6.55 -15.31 -6.18
C LYS A 76 7.79 -16.10 -6.56
N GLY A 77 8.58 -16.54 -5.59
CA GLY A 77 9.76 -17.35 -5.80
C GLY A 77 9.45 -18.82 -6.15
N PRO A 78 10.48 -19.61 -6.50
CA PRO A 78 10.32 -21.02 -6.78
C PRO A 78 9.94 -21.80 -5.49
N ASN A 79 9.01 -22.75 -5.60
CA ASN A 79 8.59 -23.64 -4.52
C ASN A 79 8.18 -22.90 -3.23
N PRO A 80 7.13 -22.07 -3.26
CA PRO A 80 6.75 -21.26 -2.12
C PRO A 80 6.31 -22.10 -0.93
N ALA A 81 6.95 -21.88 0.23
CA ALA A 81 6.54 -22.44 1.50
C ALA A 81 5.31 -21.69 2.03
N MET A 82 4.11 -22.10 1.60
CA MET A 82 2.88 -21.36 1.84
C MET A 82 2.59 -21.08 3.31
N ASP A 83 2.97 -21.97 4.23
CA ASP A 83 2.83 -21.75 5.68
C ASP A 83 3.62 -20.52 6.16
N LEU A 84 4.84 -20.34 5.65
CA LEU A 84 5.68 -19.17 5.95
C LEU A 84 5.12 -17.92 5.27
N VAL A 85 4.64 -18.04 4.03
CA VAL A 85 4.00 -16.95 3.30
C VAL A 85 2.81 -16.41 4.11
N PHE A 86 1.89 -17.27 4.54
CA PHE A 86 0.74 -16.86 5.34
C PHE A 86 1.15 -16.29 6.70
N ARG A 87 2.15 -16.85 7.37
CA ARG A 87 2.65 -16.33 8.63
C ARG A 87 3.10 -14.88 8.51
N HIS A 88 3.89 -14.55 7.48
CA HIS A 88 4.40 -13.20 7.31
C HIS A 88 3.34 -12.22 6.84
N TYR A 89 2.40 -12.60 5.95
CA TYR A 89 1.28 -11.72 5.60
C TYR A 89 0.37 -11.45 6.82
N ASN A 90 0.08 -12.47 7.62
CA ASN A 90 -0.71 -12.28 8.84
C ASN A 90 0.01 -11.38 9.84
N GLU A 91 1.34 -11.47 9.96
CA GLU A 91 2.11 -10.58 10.81
C GLU A 91 2.09 -9.13 10.28
N ALA A 92 2.21 -8.92 8.98
CA ALA A 92 2.05 -7.60 8.37
C ALA A 92 0.68 -6.99 8.72
N LEU A 93 -0.39 -7.79 8.60
CA LEU A 93 -1.75 -7.34 8.90
C LEU A 93 -2.03 -7.22 10.40
N ARG A 94 -1.30 -7.94 11.26
CA ARG A 94 -1.35 -7.73 12.71
C ARG A 94 -0.75 -6.37 13.10
N ILE A 95 0.35 -5.98 12.44
CA ILE A 95 1.05 -4.70 12.67
C ILE A 95 0.28 -3.55 12.04
N ASP A 96 -0.12 -3.69 10.78
CA ASP A 96 -0.95 -2.71 10.05
C ASP A 96 -2.21 -3.37 9.44
N PRO A 97 -3.32 -3.38 10.18
CA PRO A 97 -4.58 -3.98 9.70
C PRO A 97 -5.20 -3.26 8.49
N LYS A 98 -4.68 -2.10 8.10
CA LYS A 98 -5.16 -1.33 6.96
C LYS A 98 -4.23 -1.38 5.75
N MET A 99 -3.17 -2.17 5.79
CA MET A 99 -2.23 -2.32 4.70
C MET A 99 -2.90 -2.98 3.49
N ARG A 100 -3.34 -2.17 2.53
CA ARG A 100 -4.06 -2.64 1.34
C ARG A 100 -3.26 -3.67 0.55
N ALA A 101 -1.96 -3.42 0.31
CA ALA A 101 -1.10 -4.36 -0.39
C ALA A 101 -1.03 -5.75 0.29
N ALA A 102 -1.05 -5.81 1.63
CA ALA A 102 -1.06 -7.09 2.32
C ALA A 102 -2.39 -7.84 2.15
N HIS A 103 -3.53 -7.11 2.16
CA HIS A 103 -4.83 -7.72 1.86
C HIS A 103 -4.92 -8.25 0.42
N GLU A 104 -4.40 -7.51 -0.57
CA GLU A 104 -4.31 -7.99 -1.96
C GLU A 104 -3.49 -9.27 -2.03
N TYR A 105 -2.25 -9.23 -1.53
CA TYR A 105 -1.30 -10.32 -1.70
C TYR A 105 -1.65 -11.59 -0.94
N ILE A 106 -2.19 -11.48 0.28
CA ILE A 106 -2.67 -12.66 1.01
C ILE A 106 -3.94 -13.23 0.37
N GLY A 107 -4.80 -12.38 -0.21
CA GLY A 107 -5.96 -12.82 -0.99
C GLY A 107 -5.53 -13.67 -2.19
N GLU A 108 -4.54 -13.21 -2.96
CA GLU A 108 -3.95 -14.00 -4.05
C GLU A 108 -3.30 -15.30 -3.55
N ALA A 109 -2.61 -15.27 -2.39
CA ALA A 109 -2.04 -16.47 -1.79
C ALA A 109 -3.13 -17.50 -1.42
N TYR A 110 -4.28 -17.05 -0.95
CA TYR A 110 -5.42 -17.93 -0.68
C TYR A 110 -6.00 -18.52 -1.97
N LEU A 111 -6.07 -17.78 -3.07
CA LEU A 111 -6.48 -18.33 -4.37
C LEU A 111 -5.49 -19.41 -4.85
N MET A 112 -4.18 -19.16 -4.74
CA MET A 112 -3.14 -20.18 -5.05
C MET A 112 -3.32 -21.47 -4.24
N SER A 113 -3.85 -21.37 -3.01
CA SER A 113 -4.10 -22.51 -2.12
C SER A 113 -5.52 -23.07 -2.23
N GLY A 114 -6.35 -22.59 -3.17
CA GLY A 114 -7.73 -23.04 -3.35
C GLY A 114 -8.72 -22.54 -2.30
N ASN A 115 -8.32 -21.63 -1.42
CA ASN A 115 -9.17 -21.13 -0.35
C ASN A 115 -9.91 -19.84 -0.77
N VAL A 116 -10.87 -20.02 -1.68
CA VAL A 116 -11.70 -18.93 -2.21
C VAL A 116 -12.44 -18.14 -1.11
N PRO A 117 -13.03 -18.79 -0.07
CA PRO A 117 -13.68 -18.03 1.00
C PRO A 117 -12.76 -17.01 1.66
N LYS A 118 -11.52 -17.39 1.97
CA LYS A 118 -10.52 -16.47 2.57
C LYS A 118 -10.11 -15.35 1.61
N ALA A 119 -9.94 -15.64 0.34
CA ALA A 119 -9.66 -14.61 -0.66
C ALA A 119 -10.78 -13.55 -0.71
N ARG A 120 -12.04 -13.98 -0.66
CA ARG A 120 -13.22 -13.09 -0.61
C ARG A 120 -13.28 -12.24 0.67
N GLU A 121 -12.86 -12.78 1.83
CA GLU A 121 -12.76 -12.02 3.07
C GLU A 121 -11.79 -10.82 2.91
N HIS A 122 -10.62 -11.05 2.30
CA HIS A 122 -9.64 -10.00 2.05
C HIS A 122 -10.11 -8.99 0.98
N LEU A 123 -10.81 -9.46 -0.06
CA LEU A 123 -11.44 -8.57 -1.03
C LEU A 123 -12.50 -7.65 -0.37
N ALA A 124 -13.31 -8.18 0.55
CA ALA A 124 -14.27 -7.39 1.31
C ALA A 124 -13.60 -6.39 2.28
N GLN A 125 -12.40 -6.69 2.80
CA GLN A 125 -11.61 -5.70 3.55
C GLN A 125 -11.13 -4.58 2.64
N LEU A 126 -10.62 -4.90 1.46
CA LEU A 126 -10.20 -3.88 0.49
C LEU A 126 -11.36 -2.99 0.06
N ASP A 127 -12.55 -3.54 -0.15
CA ASP A 127 -13.76 -2.77 -0.46
C ASP A 127 -14.05 -1.70 0.61
N ARG A 128 -13.91 -2.07 1.89
CA ARG A 128 -14.08 -1.14 3.01
C ARG A 128 -12.97 -0.09 3.13
N LEU A 129 -11.74 -0.45 2.78
CA LEU A 129 -10.58 0.43 2.86
C LEU A 129 -10.49 1.41 1.68
N CYS A 130 -11.16 1.10 0.56
CA CYS A 130 -11.04 1.80 -0.71
C CYS A 130 -12.35 2.49 -1.10
N THR A 131 -12.75 3.54 -0.38
CA THR A 131 -14.05 4.22 -0.53
C THR A 131 -14.37 4.67 -1.97
N PHE A 132 -13.35 4.99 -2.77
CA PHE A 132 -13.50 5.41 -4.17
C PHE A 132 -12.83 4.43 -5.15
N GLY A 133 -12.58 3.20 -4.72
CA GLY A 133 -11.81 2.21 -5.46
C GLY A 133 -10.30 2.38 -5.24
N CYS A 134 -9.56 1.29 -5.42
CA CYS A 134 -8.10 1.27 -5.41
C CYS A 134 -7.58 0.15 -6.29
N GLU A 135 -6.30 0.22 -6.62
CA GLU A 135 -5.65 -0.75 -7.49
C GLU A 135 -5.68 -2.15 -6.88
N GLU A 136 -5.41 -2.25 -5.57
CA GLU A 136 -5.36 -3.51 -4.83
C GLU A 136 -6.71 -4.25 -4.84
N TYR A 137 -7.81 -3.52 -4.65
CA TYR A 137 -9.16 -4.08 -4.78
C TYR A 137 -9.43 -4.60 -6.19
N THR A 138 -9.10 -3.80 -7.20
CA THR A 138 -9.35 -4.13 -8.60
C THR A 138 -8.57 -5.37 -9.01
N LYS A 139 -7.29 -5.47 -8.63
CA LYS A 139 -6.44 -6.63 -8.91
C LYS A 139 -6.97 -7.91 -8.27
N LEU A 140 -7.20 -7.89 -6.96
CA LEU A 140 -7.69 -9.09 -6.28
C LEU A 140 -9.06 -9.53 -6.81
N LYS A 141 -9.95 -8.59 -7.15
CA LYS A 141 -11.24 -8.90 -7.78
C LYS A 141 -11.08 -9.57 -9.13
N GLN A 142 -10.14 -9.09 -9.95
CA GLN A 142 -9.85 -9.72 -11.24
C GLN A 142 -9.26 -11.12 -11.09
N GLU A 143 -8.30 -11.32 -10.19
CA GLU A 143 -7.70 -12.63 -9.91
C GLU A 143 -8.74 -13.63 -9.41
N LEU A 144 -9.65 -13.20 -8.53
CA LEU A 144 -10.75 -14.03 -8.06
C LEU A 144 -11.70 -14.45 -9.21
N ALA A 145 -12.05 -13.51 -10.08
CA ALA A 145 -12.92 -13.81 -11.23
C ALA A 145 -12.27 -14.80 -12.21
N VAL A 146 -10.96 -14.62 -12.49
CA VAL A 146 -10.18 -15.55 -13.32
C VAL A 146 -10.13 -16.94 -12.69
N TYR A 147 -9.86 -17.03 -11.39
CA TYR A 147 -9.84 -18.29 -10.66
C TYR A 147 -11.18 -19.01 -10.75
N GLU A 148 -12.30 -18.32 -10.51
CA GLU A 148 -13.65 -18.89 -10.57
C GLU A 148 -14.01 -19.39 -11.96
N GLN A 149 -13.66 -18.63 -13.03
CA GLN A 149 -13.88 -19.09 -14.41
C GLN A 149 -13.12 -20.37 -14.75
N GLN A 150 -11.88 -20.50 -14.26
CA GLN A 150 -11.05 -21.68 -14.50
C GLN A 150 -11.55 -22.91 -13.76
N HIS A 151 -12.24 -22.73 -12.62
CA HIS A 151 -12.71 -23.82 -11.76
C HIS A 151 -14.22 -24.10 -11.86
N ALA A 152 -14.99 -23.24 -12.54
CA ALA A 152 -16.44 -23.44 -12.75
C ALA A 152 -16.76 -24.60 -13.71
N LYS A 153 -15.79 -25.11 -14.46
CA LYS A 153 -15.97 -26.17 -15.48
C LYS A 153 -15.57 -27.55 -14.97
N LYS A 154 -15.32 -27.69 -13.68
CA LYS A 154 -15.06 -29.00 -13.02
C LYS A 154 -16.27 -29.43 -12.21
#